data_9e3c490b176368fb28099745fd414bfe
#
_entry.id   9e3c490b176368fb28099745fd414bfe
#
_cell.length_a   1.000
_cell.length_b   1.000
_cell.length_c   1.000
_cell.angle_alpha   90.00
_cell.angle_beta   90.00
_cell.angle_gamma   90.00
#
_symmetry.space_group_name_H-M   'P 1'
#
loop_
_entity.id
_entity.type
_entity.pdbx_description
1 polymer ?
#
loop_
_entity_poly.entity_id
_entity_poly.type
_entity_poly.pdbx_seq_one_letter_code
_entity_poly.pdbx_strand_id
1 'polypeptide(L)'
;MALKNYVATALFFGGVAWLWVTGSQQADAERQAVASQYSLGAQQMAVYDKCISAMEHKGLRAGGSKQQFCGCLTQSGLSNLQPDESDAVLGWIANGLAKPAMVTDRQDRALVAAITCSEDTRSTWTSVAAMQSWCAEKDARRRLPQCKLGLK
;
A
#
# COMPACT_ATOMS: atom_id res chain seq x y z
N MET A 1 -18.70 46.78 21.45
CA MET A 1 -17.44 46.02 21.31
C MET A 1 -17.66 44.50 21.03
N ALA A 2 -18.85 44.02 20.75
CA ALA A 2 -19.16 42.59 20.59
C ALA A 2 -19.09 42.03 19.13
N LEU A 3 -19.11 42.89 18.11
CA LEU A 3 -19.17 42.43 16.70
C LEU A 3 -17.82 41.90 16.16
N LYS A 4 -16.69 42.33 16.69
CA LYS A 4 -15.35 41.90 16.20
C LYS A 4 -15.03 40.44 16.48
N ASN A 5 -15.56 39.86 17.55
CA ASN A 5 -15.27 38.47 17.89
C ASN A 5 -16.05 37.44 17.05
N TYR A 6 -17.23 37.81 16.53
CA TYR A 6 -18.04 36.91 15.71
C TYR A 6 -17.47 36.72 14.30
N VAL A 7 -16.85 37.73 13.73
CA VAL A 7 -16.26 37.67 12.38
C VAL A 7 -15.00 36.78 12.39
N ALA A 8 -14.18 36.86 13.42
CA ALA A 8 -12.98 36.03 13.55
C ALA A 8 -13.33 34.54 13.71
N THR A 9 -14.39 34.22 14.47
CA THR A 9 -14.82 32.83 14.69
C THR A 9 -15.41 32.22 13.42
N ALA A 10 -16.22 32.98 12.65
CA ALA A 10 -16.80 32.50 11.42
C ALA A 10 -15.76 32.21 10.33
N LEU A 11 -14.69 33.01 10.24
CA LEU A 11 -13.58 32.78 9.31
C LEU A 11 -12.75 31.54 9.69
N PHE A 12 -12.59 31.28 10.97
CA PHE A 12 -11.82 30.12 11.44
C PHE A 12 -12.55 28.80 11.14
N PHE A 13 -13.86 28.74 11.42
CA PHE A 13 -14.67 27.54 11.12
C PHE A 13 -14.91 27.34 9.63
N GLY A 14 -15.09 28.42 8.86
CA GLY A 14 -15.23 28.35 7.41
C GLY A 14 -13.95 27.86 6.72
N GLY A 15 -12.79 28.32 7.16
CA GLY A 15 -11.49 27.90 6.62
C GLY A 15 -11.16 26.42 6.90
N VAL A 16 -11.44 25.96 8.11
CA VAL A 16 -11.21 24.55 8.47
C VAL A 16 -12.15 23.62 7.70
N ALA A 17 -13.45 23.97 7.59
CA ALA A 17 -14.42 23.18 6.83
C ALA A 17 -14.05 23.10 5.34
N TRP A 18 -13.54 24.18 4.76
CA TRP A 18 -13.14 24.21 3.35
C TRP A 18 -11.91 23.32 3.10
N LEU A 19 -10.93 23.32 4.00
CA LEU A 19 -9.74 22.45 3.92
C LEU A 19 -10.11 20.95 4.03
N TRP A 20 -11.10 20.61 4.85
CA TRP A 20 -11.58 19.22 4.97
C TRP A 20 -12.28 18.75 3.70
N VAL A 21 -13.14 19.59 3.10
CA VAL A 21 -13.86 19.25 1.87
C VAL A 21 -12.89 19.06 0.70
N THR A 22 -11.90 19.92 0.55
CA THR A 22 -10.90 19.80 -0.53
C THR A 22 -10.01 18.58 -0.35
N GLY A 23 -9.63 18.23 0.89
CA GLY A 23 -8.81 17.05 1.17
C GLY A 23 -9.53 15.74 0.85
N SER A 24 -10.82 15.63 1.17
CA SER A 24 -11.61 14.42 0.85
C SER A 24 -11.83 14.25 -0.65
N GLN A 25 -12.12 15.32 -1.38
CA GLN A 25 -12.29 15.27 -2.84
C GLN A 25 -11.01 14.85 -3.56
N GLN A 26 -9.85 15.30 -3.10
CA GLN A 26 -8.56 14.89 -3.67
C GLN A 26 -8.28 13.41 -3.42
N ALA A 27 -8.54 12.91 -2.23
CA ALA A 27 -8.37 11.49 -1.89
C ALA A 27 -9.30 10.59 -2.73
N ASP A 28 -10.55 11.01 -2.94
CA ASP A 28 -11.49 10.28 -3.78
C ASP A 28 -11.08 10.29 -5.25
N ALA A 29 -10.57 11.40 -5.76
CA ALA A 29 -10.06 11.50 -7.13
C ALA A 29 -8.84 10.60 -7.36
N GLU A 30 -7.88 10.58 -6.42
CA GLU A 30 -6.72 9.67 -6.48
C GLU A 30 -7.16 8.20 -6.43
N ARG A 31 -8.10 7.86 -5.56
CA ARG A 31 -8.66 6.52 -5.44
C ARG A 31 -9.32 6.06 -6.74
N GLN A 32 -10.09 6.93 -7.40
CA GLN A 32 -10.71 6.63 -8.69
C GLN A 32 -9.69 6.51 -9.81
N ALA A 33 -8.66 7.35 -9.82
CA ALA A 33 -7.58 7.28 -10.80
C ALA A 33 -6.84 5.94 -10.72
N VAL A 34 -6.52 5.47 -9.50
CA VAL A 34 -5.89 4.17 -9.28
C VAL A 34 -6.83 3.03 -9.67
N ALA A 35 -8.12 3.09 -9.32
CA ALA A 35 -9.11 2.10 -9.70
C ALA A 35 -9.19 1.94 -11.23
N SER A 36 -9.18 3.04 -11.96
CA SER A 36 -9.17 3.05 -13.42
C SER A 36 -7.86 2.52 -14.00
N GLN A 37 -6.71 2.96 -13.47
CA GLN A 37 -5.38 2.56 -13.94
C GLN A 37 -5.15 1.05 -13.82
N TYR A 38 -5.57 0.45 -12.72
CA TYR A 38 -5.39 -0.98 -12.44
C TYR A 38 -6.65 -1.81 -12.73
N SER A 39 -7.69 -1.22 -13.33
CA SER A 39 -8.96 -1.89 -13.66
C SER A 39 -9.59 -2.62 -12.47
N LEU A 40 -9.57 -1.99 -11.27
CA LEU A 40 -10.07 -2.59 -10.04
C LEU A 40 -11.60 -2.56 -10.00
N GLY A 41 -12.23 -3.73 -9.87
CA GLY A 41 -13.66 -3.87 -9.60
C GLY A 41 -14.02 -3.58 -8.13
N ALA A 42 -15.32 -3.55 -7.82
CA ALA A 42 -15.81 -3.19 -6.49
C ALA A 42 -15.23 -4.06 -5.35
N GLN A 43 -15.11 -5.37 -5.55
CA GLN A 43 -14.51 -6.28 -4.57
C GLN A 43 -13.01 -6.01 -4.38
N GLN A 44 -12.30 -5.74 -5.46
CA GLN A 44 -10.88 -5.41 -5.43
C GLN A 44 -10.62 -4.07 -4.76
N MET A 45 -11.54 -3.11 -4.87
CA MET A 45 -11.45 -1.84 -4.16
C MET A 45 -11.51 -2.00 -2.64
N ALA A 46 -12.28 -2.95 -2.12
CA ALA A 46 -12.26 -3.26 -0.69
C ALA A 46 -10.90 -3.81 -0.22
N VAL A 47 -10.24 -4.63 -1.03
CA VAL A 47 -8.88 -5.13 -0.78
C VAL A 47 -7.85 -4.02 -0.88
N TYR A 48 -8.00 -3.13 -1.87
CA TYR A 48 -7.17 -1.94 -2.02
C TYR A 48 -7.24 -1.03 -0.79
N ASP A 49 -8.45 -0.74 -0.28
CA ASP A 49 -8.65 0.09 0.91
C ASP A 49 -8.00 -0.53 2.16
N LYS A 50 -8.06 -1.86 2.31
CA LYS A 50 -7.33 -2.58 3.37
C LYS A 50 -5.82 -2.44 3.21
N CYS A 51 -5.28 -2.52 2.00
CA CYS A 51 -3.87 -2.30 1.73
C CYS A 51 -3.44 -0.88 2.14
N ILE A 52 -4.19 0.13 1.73
CA ILE A 52 -3.93 1.52 2.11
C ILE A 52 -3.87 1.67 3.64
N SER A 53 -4.88 1.13 4.35
CA SER A 53 -4.94 1.18 5.81
C SER A 53 -3.77 0.45 6.48
N ALA A 54 -3.42 -0.74 6.00
CA ALA A 54 -2.29 -1.51 6.53
C ALA A 54 -0.97 -0.75 6.37
N MET A 55 -0.78 -0.07 5.23
CA MET A 55 0.43 0.69 4.95
C MET A 55 0.51 2.01 5.72
N GLU A 56 -0.61 2.62 6.11
CA GLU A 56 -0.63 3.84 6.92
C GLU A 56 -0.11 3.63 8.33
N HIS A 57 -0.43 2.51 8.94
CA HIS A 57 -0.13 2.23 10.35
C HIS A 57 1.32 1.78 10.59
N LYS A 58 2.05 1.37 9.57
CA LYS A 58 3.38 0.74 9.72
C LYS A 58 4.52 1.46 9.02
N GLY A 59 4.30 2.70 8.62
CA GLY A 59 5.39 3.57 8.18
C GLY A 59 6.05 3.12 6.88
N LEU A 60 5.25 2.78 5.88
CA LEU A 60 5.75 2.66 4.51
C LEU A 60 6.43 3.97 4.13
N ARG A 61 7.73 4.00 4.14
CA ARG A 61 8.49 5.14 3.62
C ARG A 61 8.48 5.03 2.11
N ALA A 62 7.42 5.56 1.52
CA ALA A 62 7.29 5.59 0.09
C ALA A 62 8.13 6.73 -0.48
N GLY A 63 9.18 6.39 -1.22
CA GLY A 63 9.70 7.30 -2.24
C GLY A 63 8.74 7.40 -3.44
N GLY A 64 7.73 6.51 -3.51
CA GLY A 64 6.65 6.45 -4.49
C GLY A 64 5.27 6.57 -3.85
N SER A 65 4.23 6.54 -4.68
CA SER A 65 2.86 6.63 -4.24
C SER A 65 2.39 5.32 -3.59
N LYS A 66 1.97 5.37 -2.34
CA LYS A 66 1.31 4.28 -1.62
C LYS A 66 0.08 3.76 -2.38
N GLN A 67 -0.66 4.68 -2.99
CA GLN A 67 -1.84 4.39 -3.79
C GLN A 67 -1.48 3.52 -5.00
N GLN A 68 -0.41 3.85 -5.71
CA GLN A 68 0.08 3.07 -6.85
C GLN A 68 0.56 1.68 -6.41
N PHE A 69 1.30 1.59 -5.31
CA PHE A 69 1.74 0.32 -4.75
C PHE A 69 0.56 -0.58 -4.41
N CYS A 70 -0.42 -0.08 -3.66
CA CYS A 70 -1.60 -0.85 -3.28
C CYS A 70 -2.48 -1.21 -4.50
N GLY A 71 -2.59 -0.34 -5.51
CA GLY A 71 -3.28 -0.63 -6.77
C GLY A 71 -2.63 -1.80 -7.51
N CYS A 72 -1.32 -1.73 -7.72
CA CYS A 72 -0.52 -2.79 -8.34
C CYS A 72 -0.64 -4.12 -7.56
N LEU A 73 -0.44 -4.09 -6.24
CA LEU A 73 -0.48 -5.28 -5.39
C LEU A 73 -1.88 -5.92 -5.36
N THR A 74 -2.93 -5.11 -5.32
CA THR A 74 -4.31 -5.61 -5.37
C THR A 74 -4.56 -6.33 -6.69
N GLN A 75 -4.20 -5.73 -7.82
CA GLN A 75 -4.38 -6.33 -9.13
C GLN A 75 -3.59 -7.64 -9.30
N SER A 76 -2.30 -7.63 -8.95
CA SER A 76 -1.36 -8.71 -9.28
C SER A 76 -1.25 -9.81 -8.23
N GLY A 77 -1.61 -9.55 -6.96
CA GLY A 77 -1.37 -10.48 -5.86
C GLY A 77 -2.56 -10.75 -4.95
N LEU A 78 -3.21 -9.71 -4.42
CA LEU A 78 -4.20 -9.87 -3.35
C LEU A 78 -5.57 -10.34 -3.84
N SER A 79 -5.97 -10.02 -5.06
CA SER A 79 -7.30 -10.36 -5.62
C SER A 79 -7.60 -11.87 -5.67
N ASN A 80 -6.56 -12.69 -5.66
CA ASN A 80 -6.67 -14.15 -5.74
C ASN A 80 -6.61 -14.84 -4.38
N LEU A 81 -6.53 -14.08 -3.29
CA LEU A 81 -6.47 -14.57 -1.93
C LEU A 81 -7.85 -14.55 -1.27
N GLN A 82 -8.04 -15.44 -0.31
CA GLN A 82 -9.17 -15.32 0.61
C GLN A 82 -8.95 -14.10 1.54
N PRO A 83 -10.01 -13.54 2.15
CA PRO A 83 -9.89 -12.33 2.98
C PRO A 83 -8.88 -12.46 4.13
N ASP A 84 -8.84 -13.61 4.82
CA ASP A 84 -7.90 -13.93 5.90
C ASP A 84 -6.46 -14.11 5.40
N GLU A 85 -6.27 -14.74 4.23
CA GLU A 85 -4.97 -14.84 3.58
C GLU A 85 -4.44 -13.46 3.18
N SER A 86 -5.32 -12.60 2.66
CA SER A 86 -5.00 -11.24 2.26
C SER A 86 -4.57 -10.39 3.45
N ASP A 87 -5.31 -10.46 4.56
CA ASP A 87 -4.99 -9.75 5.80
C ASP A 87 -3.63 -10.23 6.38
N ALA A 88 -3.36 -11.53 6.34
CA ALA A 88 -2.07 -12.07 6.76
C ALA A 88 -0.91 -11.55 5.90
N VAL A 89 -1.05 -11.60 4.57
CA VAL A 89 -0.02 -11.11 3.63
C VAL A 89 0.24 -9.62 3.83
N LEU A 90 -0.79 -8.80 3.97
CA LEU A 90 -0.66 -7.37 4.25
C LEU A 90 0.05 -7.12 5.58
N GLY A 91 -0.25 -7.90 6.62
CA GLY A 91 0.44 -7.84 7.90
C GLY A 91 1.94 -8.16 7.78
N TRP A 92 2.31 -9.17 7.00
CA TRP A 92 3.73 -9.50 6.76
C TRP A 92 4.46 -8.41 5.97
N ILE A 93 3.84 -7.85 4.93
CA ILE A 93 4.39 -6.75 4.16
C ILE A 93 4.61 -5.53 5.06
N ALA A 94 3.60 -5.14 5.84
CA ALA A 94 3.67 -4.01 6.75
C ALA A 94 4.74 -4.17 7.86
N ASN A 95 5.12 -5.41 8.18
CA ASN A 95 6.20 -5.73 9.13
C ASN A 95 7.53 -6.09 8.44
N GLY A 96 7.78 -5.60 7.23
CA GLY A 96 9.04 -5.80 6.53
C GLY A 96 9.24 -7.23 6.02
N LEU A 97 8.19 -7.88 5.51
CA LEU A 97 8.16 -9.28 5.05
C LEU A 97 8.41 -10.32 6.15
N ALA A 98 8.10 -10.01 7.38
CA ALA A 98 8.17 -10.94 8.49
C ALA A 98 7.05 -12.00 8.38
N LYS A 99 7.24 -13.00 7.52
CA LYS A 99 6.30 -14.09 7.27
C LYS A 99 6.67 -15.34 8.06
N PRO A 100 5.70 -16.23 8.39
CA PRO A 100 6.01 -17.54 8.97
C PRO A 100 6.79 -18.44 7.99
N ALA A 101 7.43 -19.47 8.52
CA ALA A 101 8.19 -20.41 7.69
C ALA A 101 7.33 -21.14 6.65
N MET A 102 6.07 -21.40 6.98
CA MET A 102 5.12 -22.06 6.07
C MET A 102 4.06 -21.06 5.60
N VAL A 103 3.94 -20.90 4.31
CA VAL A 103 2.92 -20.09 3.62
C VAL A 103 2.37 -20.88 2.43
N THR A 104 1.14 -20.59 2.02
CA THR A 104 0.58 -21.20 0.81
C THR A 104 1.26 -20.65 -0.44
N ASP A 105 1.20 -21.40 -1.55
CA ASP A 105 1.75 -20.94 -2.84
C ASP A 105 1.07 -19.65 -3.34
N ARG A 106 -0.21 -19.45 -2.99
CA ARG A 106 -0.93 -18.19 -3.32
C ARG A 106 -0.38 -17.02 -2.54
N GLN A 107 -0.16 -17.18 -1.24
CA GLN A 107 0.44 -16.16 -0.38
C GLN A 107 1.87 -15.83 -0.80
N ASP A 108 2.65 -16.85 -1.19
CA ASP A 108 4.01 -16.64 -1.68
C ASP A 108 4.03 -15.85 -2.99
N ARG A 109 3.12 -16.15 -3.93
CA ARG A 109 2.96 -15.34 -5.15
C ARG A 109 2.56 -13.89 -4.86
N ALA A 110 1.71 -13.66 -3.88
CA ALA A 110 1.35 -12.31 -3.47
C ALA A 110 2.54 -11.53 -2.88
N LEU A 111 3.43 -12.20 -2.15
CA LEU A 111 4.67 -11.58 -1.67
C LEU A 111 5.65 -11.27 -2.82
N VAL A 112 5.73 -12.14 -3.84
CA VAL A 112 6.48 -11.83 -5.08
C VAL A 112 5.89 -10.61 -5.78
N ALA A 113 4.57 -10.56 -5.91
CA ALA A 113 3.88 -9.41 -6.49
C ALA A 113 4.17 -8.12 -5.72
N ALA A 114 4.20 -8.18 -4.38
CA ALA A 114 4.53 -7.02 -3.55
C ALA A 114 5.94 -6.48 -3.83
N ILE A 115 6.93 -7.35 -4.03
CA ILE A 115 8.30 -6.94 -4.38
C ILE A 115 8.31 -6.27 -5.76
N THR A 116 7.68 -6.89 -6.76
CA THR A 116 7.59 -6.32 -8.12
C THR A 116 6.89 -4.97 -8.10
N CYS A 117 5.74 -4.86 -7.42
CA CYS A 117 5.02 -3.59 -7.29
C CYS A 117 5.83 -2.52 -6.55
N SER A 118 6.66 -2.90 -5.57
CA SER A 118 7.56 -1.98 -4.89
C SER A 118 8.59 -1.38 -5.84
N GLU A 119 9.16 -2.16 -6.74
CA GLU A 119 10.09 -1.68 -7.75
C GLU A 119 9.40 -0.79 -8.78
N ASP A 120 8.28 -1.24 -9.34
CA ASP A 120 7.53 -0.54 -10.38
C ASP A 120 7.01 0.83 -9.89
N THR A 121 6.60 0.91 -8.63
CA THR A 121 6.07 2.13 -8.03
C THR A 121 7.11 2.93 -7.25
N ARG A 122 8.38 2.48 -7.22
CA ARG A 122 9.49 3.05 -6.43
C ARG A 122 9.14 3.20 -4.95
N SER A 123 8.36 2.26 -4.42
CA SER A 123 7.93 2.25 -3.02
C SER A 123 8.93 1.43 -2.19
N THR A 124 9.48 2.04 -1.15
CA THR A 124 10.41 1.35 -0.22
C THR A 124 9.68 0.94 1.04
N TRP A 125 9.12 -0.23 1.08
CA TRP A 125 8.41 -0.78 2.25
C TRP A 125 9.20 -1.90 2.96
N THR A 126 10.28 -2.39 2.36
CA THR A 126 11.17 -3.37 2.99
C THR A 126 12.56 -2.80 3.18
N SER A 127 13.23 -3.19 4.25
CA SER A 127 14.67 -3.01 4.32
C SER A 127 15.36 -3.92 3.29
N VAL A 128 16.48 -3.50 2.73
CA VAL A 128 17.31 -4.34 1.84
C VAL A 128 17.64 -5.68 2.49
N ALA A 129 17.89 -5.69 3.81
CA ALA A 129 18.17 -6.90 4.58
C ALA A 129 16.98 -7.88 4.60
N ALA A 130 15.74 -7.39 4.76
CA ALA A 130 14.54 -8.23 4.73
C ALA A 130 14.32 -8.84 3.34
N MET A 131 14.54 -8.07 2.27
CA MET A 131 14.45 -8.57 0.91
C MET A 131 15.53 -9.62 0.61
N GLN A 132 16.77 -9.39 1.02
CA GLN A 132 17.86 -10.35 0.87
C GLN A 132 17.59 -11.66 1.61
N SER A 133 17.08 -11.59 2.85
CA SER A 133 16.68 -12.75 3.64
C SER A 133 15.58 -13.56 2.92
N TRP A 134 14.56 -12.89 2.44
CA TRP A 134 13.48 -13.53 1.69
C TRP A 134 13.96 -14.19 0.39
N CYS A 135 14.85 -13.53 -0.36
CA CYS A 135 15.44 -14.08 -1.58
C CYS A 135 16.32 -15.30 -1.31
N ALA A 136 17.00 -15.34 -0.16
CA ALA A 136 17.89 -16.44 0.21
C ALA A 136 17.16 -17.70 0.66
N GLU A 137 15.90 -17.59 1.09
CA GLU A 137 15.15 -18.68 1.73
C GLU A 137 14.81 -19.84 0.78
N LYS A 138 14.56 -19.56 -0.51
CA LYS A 138 14.29 -20.59 -1.53
C LYS A 138 15.16 -20.39 -2.75
N ASP A 139 15.78 -21.45 -3.27
CA ASP A 139 16.63 -21.36 -4.48
C ASP A 139 15.89 -20.87 -5.72
N ALA A 140 14.59 -21.18 -5.85
CA ALA A 140 13.77 -20.68 -6.92
C ALA A 140 13.65 -19.14 -6.91
N ARG A 141 13.64 -18.50 -5.73
CA ARG A 141 13.56 -17.04 -5.58
C ARG A 141 14.85 -16.33 -6.00
N ARG A 142 16.01 -16.95 -5.82
CA ARG A 142 17.31 -16.39 -6.24
C ARG A 142 17.40 -16.14 -7.74
N ARG A 143 16.53 -16.77 -8.53
CA ARG A 143 16.44 -16.59 -9.99
C ARG A 143 15.59 -15.39 -10.38
N LEU A 144 14.80 -14.85 -9.46
CA LEU A 144 13.94 -13.70 -9.73
C LEU A 144 14.81 -12.46 -9.99
N PRO A 145 14.45 -11.61 -10.98
CA PRO A 145 15.19 -10.38 -11.31
C PRO A 145 15.44 -9.51 -10.07
N GLN A 146 14.44 -9.37 -9.22
CA GLN A 146 14.47 -8.56 -8.01
C GLN A 146 15.52 -9.05 -7.00
N CYS A 147 15.70 -10.37 -6.90
CA CYS A 147 16.70 -10.96 -6.02
C CYS A 147 18.13 -10.86 -6.57
N LYS A 148 18.29 -10.64 -7.86
CA LYS A 148 19.61 -10.41 -8.47
C LYS A 148 20.12 -8.98 -8.27
N LEU A 149 19.22 -8.00 -8.15
CA LEU A 149 19.58 -6.59 -7.97
C LEU A 149 20.05 -6.28 -6.54
N GLY A 150 19.60 -7.02 -5.54
CA GLY A 150 19.97 -6.84 -4.14
C GLY A 150 21.27 -7.51 -3.69
N LEU A 151 22.01 -8.15 -4.60
CA LEU A 151 23.26 -8.90 -4.31
C LEU A 151 24.53 -8.14 -4.74
N LYS A 152 24.43 -6.85 -5.06
CA LYS A 152 25.59 -6.00 -5.36
C LYS A 152 25.96 -5.11 -4.19
#